data_bbbbb3914729562e42ba75e031a19932
#
_entry.id   bbbbb3914729562e42ba75e031a19932
#
_cell.length_a   1.000
_cell.length_b   1.000
_cell.length_c   1.000
_cell.angle_alpha   90.00
_cell.angle_beta   90.00
_cell.angle_gamma   90.00
#
_symmetry.space_group_name_H-M   'P 1'
#
loop_
_entity.id
_entity.type
_entity.pdbx_description
1 polymer ?
#
loop_
_entity_poly.entity_id
_entity_poly.type
_entity_poly.pdbx_seq_one_letter_code
_entity_poly.pdbx_strand_id
1 'polypeptide(L)'
;LSNDFASDMRVYENDDSLLMKNFMLAALYSIEQLQAHSHLSIEDSAFFRGELERRYQKIRSIPASKELDEFASCTVGKNIFGCQNHSYGYAHVRALYGHSFEGHEDVEFGEAMFRFAIDDLSEDGALWREASRGAWSWKYTAIALGQLLSISEISRVSGSNVVEYRSPISGYTIHDA
;
A
#
# COMPACT_ATOMS: atom_id res chain seq x y z
N LEU A 1 -17.27 7.10 -23.87
CA LEU A 1 -17.24 6.78 -22.39
C LEU A 1 -16.06 7.42 -21.64
N SER A 2 -15.19 8.21 -22.29
CA SER A 2 -13.89 8.60 -21.71
C SER A 2 -13.81 9.99 -21.10
N ASN A 3 -14.74 10.88 -21.33
CA ASN A 3 -14.59 12.29 -20.89
C ASN A 3 -15.40 12.67 -19.65
N ASP A 4 -16.48 11.97 -19.32
CA ASP A 4 -17.35 12.35 -18.19
C ASP A 4 -16.85 11.80 -16.84
N PHE A 5 -16.11 10.70 -16.85
CA PHE A 5 -15.55 10.11 -15.63
C PHE A 5 -14.46 10.95 -14.96
N ALA A 6 -13.81 11.83 -15.73
CA ALA A 6 -12.74 12.68 -15.22
C ALA A 6 -13.23 14.01 -14.60
N SER A 7 -14.45 14.45 -14.97
CA SER A 7 -14.99 15.74 -14.52
C SER A 7 -15.68 15.68 -13.16
N ASP A 8 -16.29 14.56 -12.82
CA ASP A 8 -17.00 14.39 -11.55
C ASP A 8 -16.09 14.10 -10.34
N MET A 9 -14.82 13.81 -10.58
CA MET A 9 -13.85 13.49 -9.52
C MET A 9 -13.30 14.68 -8.72
N ARG A 10 -13.81 15.92 -8.94
CA ARG A 10 -13.24 17.11 -8.29
C ARG A 10 -13.84 17.48 -6.92
N VAL A 11 -14.83 16.75 -6.43
CA VAL A 11 -15.63 17.21 -5.29
C VAL A 11 -15.14 16.69 -3.92
N TYR A 12 -14.33 15.64 -3.86
CA TYR A 12 -13.90 15.03 -2.58
C TYR A 12 -12.43 14.64 -2.60
N GLU A 13 -11.52 15.57 -2.33
CA GLU A 13 -10.06 15.29 -2.34
C GLU A 13 -9.63 14.17 -1.38
N ASN A 14 -10.32 13.95 -0.27
CA ASN A 14 -10.00 12.87 0.67
C ASN A 14 -10.67 11.54 0.30
N ASP A 15 -11.91 11.54 -0.17
CA ASP A 15 -12.62 10.33 -0.58
C ASP A 15 -12.10 9.81 -1.92
N ASP A 16 -11.72 10.71 -2.84
CA ASP A 16 -11.17 10.37 -4.15
C ASP A 16 -9.87 9.58 -4.04
N SER A 17 -9.01 9.90 -3.07
CA SER A 17 -7.75 9.19 -2.87
C SER A 17 -7.97 7.75 -2.40
N LEU A 18 -8.94 7.53 -1.51
CA LEU A 18 -9.31 6.19 -1.03
C LEU A 18 -9.95 5.35 -2.15
N LEU A 19 -10.86 5.94 -2.91
CA LEU A 19 -11.48 5.29 -4.07
C LEU A 19 -10.43 4.95 -5.14
N MET A 20 -9.51 5.88 -5.42
CA MET A 20 -8.43 5.67 -6.36
C MET A 20 -7.53 4.51 -5.93
N LYS A 21 -7.15 4.44 -4.65
CA LYS A 21 -6.36 3.34 -4.10
C LYS A 21 -7.06 1.99 -4.32
N ASN A 22 -8.34 1.89 -3.94
CA ASN A 22 -9.10 0.65 -4.06
C ASN A 22 -9.29 0.25 -5.53
N PHE A 23 -9.56 1.21 -6.41
CA PHE A 23 -9.62 0.98 -7.85
C PHE A 23 -8.29 0.43 -8.39
N MET A 24 -7.17 1.04 -8.00
CA MET A 24 -5.85 0.61 -8.46
C MET A 24 -5.53 -0.81 -8.01
N LEU A 25 -5.83 -1.17 -6.76
CA LEU A 25 -5.64 -2.54 -6.26
C LEU A 25 -6.47 -3.54 -7.07
N ALA A 26 -7.76 -3.26 -7.27
CA ALA A 26 -8.63 -4.13 -8.04
C ALA A 26 -8.14 -4.29 -9.49
N ALA A 27 -7.75 -3.19 -10.15
CA ALA A 27 -7.27 -3.20 -11.52
C ALA A 27 -5.94 -3.95 -11.68
N LEU A 28 -4.97 -3.72 -10.79
CA LEU A 28 -3.68 -4.38 -10.81
C LEU A 28 -3.81 -5.90 -10.60
N TYR A 29 -4.54 -6.33 -9.58
CA TYR A 29 -4.79 -7.77 -9.37
C TYR A 29 -5.52 -8.41 -10.54
N SER A 30 -6.48 -7.70 -11.15
CA SER A 30 -7.18 -8.22 -12.33
C SER A 30 -6.24 -8.41 -13.52
N ILE A 31 -5.33 -7.46 -13.75
CA ILE A 31 -4.34 -7.53 -14.83
C ILE A 31 -3.39 -8.70 -14.59
N GLU A 32 -2.88 -8.88 -13.38
CA GLU A 32 -2.01 -10.01 -13.06
C GLU A 32 -2.71 -11.36 -13.29
N GLN A 33 -3.97 -11.50 -12.90
CA GLN A 33 -4.74 -12.71 -13.17
C GLN A 33 -4.92 -12.95 -14.67
N LEU A 34 -5.26 -11.90 -15.43
CA LEU A 34 -5.45 -12.02 -16.88
C LEU A 34 -4.13 -12.36 -17.60
N GLN A 35 -3.01 -11.80 -17.15
CA GLN A 35 -1.67 -12.11 -17.68
C GLN A 35 -1.26 -13.55 -17.35
N ALA A 36 -1.44 -13.98 -16.10
CA ALA A 36 -1.11 -15.34 -15.65
C ALA A 36 -1.86 -16.41 -16.45
N HIS A 37 -3.07 -16.11 -16.92
CA HIS A 37 -3.89 -17.02 -17.73
C HIS A 37 -3.80 -16.75 -19.23
N SER A 38 -2.88 -15.89 -19.70
CA SER A 38 -2.71 -15.54 -21.12
C SER A 38 -3.99 -14.99 -21.80
N HIS A 39 -4.84 -14.32 -21.03
CA HIS A 39 -6.07 -13.70 -21.52
C HIS A 39 -5.90 -12.24 -21.95
N LEU A 40 -4.71 -11.68 -21.78
CA LEU A 40 -4.42 -10.29 -22.16
C LEU A 40 -3.48 -10.30 -23.37
N SER A 41 -3.86 -9.61 -24.45
CA SER A 41 -2.96 -9.37 -25.58
C SER A 41 -1.84 -8.37 -25.19
N ILE A 42 -0.77 -8.33 -25.96
CA ILE A 42 0.32 -7.36 -25.78
C ILE A 42 -0.22 -5.93 -25.92
N GLU A 43 -1.13 -5.69 -26.86
CA GLU A 43 -1.74 -4.39 -27.10
C GLU A 43 -2.64 -3.94 -25.95
N ASP A 44 -3.49 -4.86 -25.43
CA ASP A 44 -4.32 -4.59 -24.28
C ASP A 44 -3.47 -4.33 -23.02
N SER A 45 -2.42 -5.11 -22.82
CA SER A 45 -1.47 -4.90 -21.71
C SER A 45 -0.84 -3.51 -21.78
N ALA A 46 -0.40 -3.07 -22.96
CA ALA A 46 0.17 -1.74 -23.14
C ALA A 46 -0.85 -0.62 -22.90
N PHE A 47 -2.09 -0.80 -23.35
CA PHE A 47 -3.19 0.14 -23.10
C PHE A 47 -3.49 0.29 -21.61
N PHE A 48 -3.67 -0.82 -20.90
CA PHE A 48 -3.96 -0.81 -19.47
C PHE A 48 -2.79 -0.24 -18.66
N ARG A 49 -1.55 -0.56 -19.04
CA ARG A 49 -0.36 0.02 -18.41
C ARG A 49 -0.36 1.54 -18.51
N GLY A 50 -0.64 2.11 -19.68
CA GLY A 50 -0.71 3.56 -19.86
C GLY A 50 -1.82 4.23 -19.06
N GLU A 51 -2.99 3.57 -18.92
CA GLU A 51 -4.09 4.07 -18.09
C GLU A 51 -3.74 4.03 -16.59
N LEU A 52 -3.14 2.95 -16.14
CA LEU A 52 -2.75 2.79 -14.74
C LEU A 52 -1.59 3.72 -14.38
N GLU A 53 -0.62 3.94 -15.27
CA GLU A 53 0.48 4.87 -15.05
C GLU A 53 -0.01 6.27 -14.69
N ARG A 54 -0.94 6.83 -15.46
CA ARG A 54 -1.50 8.16 -15.16
C ARG A 54 -2.16 8.25 -13.79
N ARG A 55 -2.83 7.20 -13.36
CA ARG A 55 -3.47 7.11 -12.04
C ARG A 55 -2.47 6.88 -10.94
N TYR A 56 -1.46 6.06 -11.22
CA TYR A 56 -0.38 5.76 -10.31
C TYR A 56 0.43 7.02 -9.96
N GLN A 57 0.73 7.87 -10.92
CA GLN A 57 1.42 9.14 -10.66
C GLN A 57 0.63 10.05 -9.70
N LYS A 58 -0.69 10.02 -9.75
CA LYS A 58 -1.52 10.73 -8.75
C LYS A 58 -1.35 10.13 -7.36
N ILE A 59 -1.31 8.80 -7.23
CA ILE A 59 -1.08 8.12 -5.95
C ILE A 59 0.30 8.48 -5.40
N ARG A 60 1.35 8.44 -6.21
CA ARG A 60 2.70 8.85 -5.80
C ARG A 60 2.77 10.30 -5.30
N SER A 61 1.93 11.18 -5.81
CA SER A 61 1.89 12.58 -5.39
C SER A 61 1.17 12.82 -4.06
N ILE A 62 0.45 11.84 -3.52
CA ILE A 62 -0.24 11.96 -2.23
C ILE A 62 0.81 11.95 -1.12
N PRO A 63 0.75 12.88 -0.12
CA PRO A 63 1.75 12.95 0.95
C PRO A 63 2.00 11.62 1.69
N ALA A 64 0.94 10.85 1.96
CA ALA A 64 1.02 9.53 2.58
C ALA A 64 1.61 8.43 1.67
N SER A 65 1.88 8.73 0.40
CA SER A 65 2.45 7.83 -0.61
C SER A 65 3.80 8.31 -1.15
N LYS A 66 4.33 9.42 -0.64
CA LYS A 66 5.62 9.96 -1.07
C LYS A 66 6.80 9.19 -0.48
N GLU A 67 7.99 9.54 -0.89
CA GLU A 67 9.22 8.85 -0.50
C GLU A 67 9.46 8.79 1.00
N LEU A 68 10.28 7.85 1.44
CA LEU A 68 10.58 7.60 2.86
C LEU A 68 11.06 8.83 3.64
N ASP A 69 11.73 9.77 2.97
CA ASP A 69 12.17 11.03 3.61
C ASP A 69 10.97 11.89 4.06
N GLU A 70 9.82 11.75 3.43
CA GLU A 70 8.58 12.43 3.84
C GLU A 70 7.84 11.66 4.94
N PHE A 71 8.16 10.41 5.19
CA PHE A 71 7.78 9.70 6.42
C PHE A 71 8.54 10.19 7.66
N ALA A 72 9.41 11.18 7.54
CA ALA A 72 10.03 11.83 8.70
C ALA A 72 9.00 12.35 9.72
N SER A 73 7.76 12.59 9.27
CA SER A 73 6.61 12.82 10.15
C SER A 73 6.08 11.55 10.83
N CYS A 74 6.38 10.37 10.30
CA CYS A 74 6.04 9.06 10.84
C CYS A 74 7.18 8.57 11.73
N THR A 75 7.34 9.16 12.89
CA THR A 75 8.31 8.68 13.88
C THR A 75 7.65 7.59 14.70
N VAL A 76 8.33 6.44 14.85
CA VAL A 76 7.91 5.36 15.74
C VAL A 76 7.45 5.93 17.09
N GLY A 77 6.25 5.59 17.50
CA GLY A 77 5.67 6.00 18.78
C GLY A 77 5.24 7.47 18.90
N LYS A 78 5.34 8.32 17.87
CA LYS A 78 5.14 9.78 18.05
C LYS A 78 4.03 10.46 17.28
N ASN A 79 3.39 9.85 16.31
CA ASN A 79 2.36 10.54 15.53
C ASN A 79 1.14 9.65 15.26
N ILE A 80 -0.01 10.03 15.81
CA ILE A 80 -1.26 9.27 15.67
C ILE A 80 -1.88 9.43 14.26
N PHE A 81 -1.62 10.53 13.56
CA PHE A 81 -2.33 10.91 12.33
C PHE A 81 -1.43 10.92 11.09
N GLY A 82 -0.65 9.96 10.82
CA GLY A 82 0.18 9.99 9.62
C GLY A 82 0.42 8.63 9.02
N CYS A 83 0.83 7.68 9.78
CA CYS A 83 1.28 6.38 9.31
C CYS A 83 0.36 5.29 9.85
N GLN A 84 -0.78 5.15 9.23
CA GLN A 84 -1.86 4.23 9.61
C GLN A 84 -2.31 3.42 8.39
N ASN A 85 -3.38 2.66 8.52
CA ASN A 85 -3.93 1.80 7.47
C ASN A 85 -4.03 2.45 6.08
N HIS A 86 -4.25 3.76 5.99
CA HIS A 86 -4.25 4.46 4.69
C HIS A 86 -2.86 4.46 4.05
N SER A 87 -1.82 4.76 4.82
CA SER A 87 -0.43 4.74 4.33
C SER A 87 0.00 3.34 3.93
N TYR A 88 -0.36 2.31 4.72
CA TYR A 88 -0.12 0.91 4.35
C TYR A 88 -0.85 0.55 3.04
N GLY A 89 -2.07 1.06 2.84
CA GLY A 89 -2.80 0.86 1.59
C GLY A 89 -2.14 1.51 0.37
N TYR A 90 -1.57 2.70 0.50
CA TYR A 90 -0.80 3.32 -0.58
C TYR A 90 0.51 2.58 -0.85
N ALA A 91 1.19 2.13 0.21
CA ALA A 91 2.39 1.31 0.06
C ALA A 91 2.08 -0.03 -0.63
N HIS A 92 0.93 -0.64 -0.34
CA HIS A 92 0.46 -1.84 -1.04
C HIS A 92 0.24 -1.57 -2.53
N VAL A 93 -0.45 -0.47 -2.91
CA VAL A 93 -0.62 -0.09 -4.33
C VAL A 93 0.73 0.09 -5.01
N ARG A 94 1.68 0.78 -4.36
CA ARG A 94 3.01 1.00 -4.91
C ARG A 94 3.76 -0.31 -5.10
N ALA A 95 3.80 -1.16 -4.08
CA ALA A 95 4.47 -2.45 -4.17
C ALA A 95 3.88 -3.33 -5.29
N LEU A 96 2.55 -3.40 -5.39
CA LEU A 96 1.87 -4.16 -6.42
C LEU A 96 2.13 -3.58 -7.82
N TYR A 97 2.10 -2.26 -7.97
CA TYR A 97 2.44 -1.59 -9.23
C TYR A 97 3.88 -1.88 -9.63
N GLY A 98 4.81 -1.76 -8.67
CA GLY A 98 6.22 -2.06 -8.89
C GLY A 98 6.46 -3.51 -9.30
N HIS A 99 5.79 -4.46 -8.67
CA HIS A 99 5.83 -5.87 -9.05
C HIS A 99 5.30 -6.10 -10.47
N SER A 100 4.12 -5.57 -10.79
CA SER A 100 3.45 -5.77 -12.08
C SER A 100 4.20 -5.12 -13.26
N PHE A 101 4.99 -4.08 -13.01
CA PHE A 101 5.65 -3.28 -14.06
C PHE A 101 7.17 -3.09 -13.84
N GLU A 102 7.80 -3.97 -13.08
CA GLU A 102 9.25 -4.02 -12.83
C GLU A 102 9.84 -2.75 -12.18
N GLY A 103 9.06 -2.09 -11.34
CA GLY A 103 9.47 -0.91 -10.58
C GLY A 103 10.05 -1.28 -9.21
N HIS A 104 11.32 -1.68 -9.11
CA HIS A 104 11.95 -2.13 -7.87
C HIS A 104 11.83 -1.13 -6.71
N GLU A 105 11.98 0.18 -6.97
CA GLU A 105 11.86 1.23 -5.94
C GLU A 105 10.49 1.26 -5.25
N ASP A 106 9.44 0.88 -5.96
CA ASP A 106 8.09 0.86 -5.41
C ASP A 106 7.83 -0.39 -4.55
N VAL A 107 8.46 -1.52 -4.89
CA VAL A 107 8.48 -2.71 -4.03
C VAL A 107 9.25 -2.40 -2.75
N GLU A 108 10.44 -1.81 -2.85
CA GLU A 108 11.27 -1.40 -1.71
C GLU A 108 10.54 -0.40 -0.79
N PHE A 109 9.77 0.53 -1.38
CA PHE A 109 8.92 1.43 -0.61
C PHE A 109 7.88 0.66 0.21
N GLY A 110 7.22 -0.33 -0.38
CA GLY A 110 6.29 -1.22 0.34
C GLY A 110 6.95 -1.95 1.49
N GLU A 111 8.13 -2.52 1.25
CA GLU A 111 8.91 -3.21 2.28
C GLU A 111 9.34 -2.28 3.42
N ALA A 112 9.75 -1.06 3.10
CA ALA A 112 10.13 -0.09 4.10
C ALA A 112 8.93 0.31 4.98
N MET A 113 7.75 0.45 4.39
CA MET A 113 6.51 0.67 5.15
C MET A 113 6.14 -0.53 6.02
N PHE A 114 6.35 -1.75 5.54
CA PHE A 114 6.16 -2.96 6.33
C PHE A 114 7.08 -2.96 7.56
N ARG A 115 8.39 -2.72 7.36
CA ARG A 115 9.37 -2.65 8.46
C ARG A 115 8.99 -1.57 9.47
N PHE A 116 8.61 -0.38 8.98
CA PHE A 116 8.12 0.69 9.84
C PHE A 116 6.94 0.24 10.72
N ALA A 117 5.95 -0.44 10.13
CA ALA A 117 4.78 -0.91 10.87
C ALA A 117 5.16 -1.89 12.00
N ILE A 118 6.15 -2.78 11.75
CA ILE A 118 6.63 -3.73 12.75
C ILE A 118 7.47 -3.02 13.84
N ASP A 119 8.26 -2.02 13.45
CA ASP A 119 9.03 -1.20 14.41
C ASP A 119 8.12 -0.34 15.30
N ASP A 120 6.92 0.01 14.83
CA ASP A 120 5.93 0.85 15.52
C ASP A 120 4.90 0.05 16.33
N LEU A 121 5.04 -1.27 16.45
CA LEU A 121 4.19 -2.07 17.33
C LEU A 121 4.34 -1.60 18.78
N SER A 122 3.22 -1.57 19.51
CA SER A 122 3.22 -1.29 20.96
C SER A 122 3.89 -2.44 21.75
N GLU A 123 4.15 -2.20 23.03
CA GLU A 123 4.79 -3.19 23.92
C GLU A 123 4.00 -4.51 24.04
N ASP A 124 2.70 -4.49 23.77
CA ASP A 124 1.82 -5.66 23.73
C ASP A 124 1.64 -6.26 22.32
N GLY A 125 2.43 -5.78 21.33
CA GLY A 125 2.42 -6.25 19.95
C GLY A 125 1.32 -5.64 19.07
N ALA A 126 0.50 -4.71 19.57
CA ALA A 126 -0.59 -4.16 18.76
C ALA A 126 -0.11 -3.12 17.75
N LEU A 127 -0.80 -3.03 16.61
CA LEU A 127 -0.76 -1.86 15.71
C LEU A 127 -1.45 -0.69 16.40
N TRP A 128 -0.76 -0.04 17.35
CA TRP A 128 -1.34 0.89 18.29
C TRP A 128 -2.07 2.07 17.64
N ARG A 129 -1.65 2.51 16.46
CA ARG A 129 -2.31 3.58 15.70
C ARG A 129 -3.71 3.21 15.27
N GLU A 130 -3.93 1.93 14.99
CA GLU A 130 -5.24 1.37 14.66
C GLU A 130 -5.99 0.98 15.94
N ALA A 131 -5.31 0.39 16.90
CA ALA A 131 -5.87 -0.02 18.18
C ALA A 131 -6.41 1.18 18.99
N SER A 132 -5.81 2.37 18.87
CA SER A 132 -6.25 3.59 19.54
C SER A 132 -7.52 4.22 18.96
N ARG A 133 -8.13 3.65 17.91
CA ARG A 133 -9.30 4.23 17.20
C ARG A 133 -10.65 3.86 17.80
N GLY A 134 -10.68 3.45 19.06
CA GLY A 134 -11.91 3.20 19.82
C GLY A 134 -12.73 2.03 19.26
N ALA A 135 -14.05 2.19 19.15
CA ALA A 135 -14.97 1.12 18.75
C ALA A 135 -14.68 0.50 17.36
N TRP A 136 -13.93 1.18 16.50
CA TRP A 136 -13.56 0.73 15.16
C TRP A 136 -12.16 0.13 15.09
N SER A 137 -11.43 0.05 16.20
CA SER A 137 -10.03 -0.41 16.25
C SER A 137 -9.85 -1.76 15.59
N TRP A 138 -10.67 -2.75 15.89
CA TRP A 138 -10.61 -4.08 15.31
C TRP A 138 -10.70 -4.08 13.78
N LYS A 139 -11.60 -3.26 13.22
CA LYS A 139 -11.78 -3.13 11.77
C LYS A 139 -10.55 -2.53 11.11
N TYR A 140 -10.02 -1.47 11.70
CA TYR A 140 -8.84 -0.79 11.13
C TYR A 140 -7.57 -1.61 11.28
N THR A 141 -7.41 -2.33 12.39
CA THR A 141 -6.32 -3.30 12.57
C THR A 141 -6.39 -4.40 11.52
N ALA A 142 -7.57 -4.99 11.28
CA ALA A 142 -7.73 -6.01 10.25
C ALA A 142 -7.41 -5.49 8.84
N ILE A 143 -7.81 -4.25 8.51
CA ILE A 143 -7.46 -3.60 7.24
C ILE A 143 -5.95 -3.41 7.14
N ALA A 144 -5.31 -2.88 8.18
CA ALA A 144 -3.87 -2.65 8.22
C ALA A 144 -3.07 -3.94 8.05
N LEU A 145 -3.41 -4.99 8.80
CA LEU A 145 -2.79 -6.31 8.69
C LEU A 145 -2.95 -6.88 7.27
N GLY A 146 -4.14 -6.80 6.69
CA GLY A 146 -4.38 -7.24 5.31
C GLY A 146 -3.47 -6.54 4.31
N GLN A 147 -3.25 -5.22 4.44
CA GLN A 147 -2.33 -4.47 3.59
C GLN A 147 -0.87 -4.91 3.79
N LEU A 148 -0.44 -5.06 5.04
CA LEU A 148 0.92 -5.48 5.37
C LEU A 148 1.22 -6.90 4.88
N LEU A 149 0.31 -7.84 5.07
CA LEU A 149 0.45 -9.21 4.57
C LEU A 149 0.50 -9.25 3.03
N SER A 150 -0.29 -8.41 2.35
CA SER A 150 -0.21 -8.30 0.88
C SER A 150 1.13 -7.75 0.43
N ILE A 151 1.69 -6.74 1.11
CA ILE A 151 3.03 -6.22 0.84
C ILE A 151 4.08 -7.33 1.03
N SER A 152 3.98 -8.12 2.10
CA SER A 152 4.94 -9.19 2.35
C SER A 152 4.89 -10.29 1.28
N GLU A 153 3.72 -10.62 0.77
CA GLU A 153 3.58 -11.58 -0.33
C GLU A 153 4.13 -11.03 -1.65
N ILE A 154 3.87 -9.76 -1.97
CA ILE A 154 4.46 -9.09 -3.13
C ILE A 154 5.98 -9.09 -3.03
N SER A 155 6.53 -8.75 -1.86
CA SER A 155 7.96 -8.80 -1.58
C SER A 155 8.53 -10.19 -1.85
N ARG A 156 7.87 -11.24 -1.34
CA ARG A 156 8.28 -12.64 -1.51
C ARG A 156 8.33 -13.04 -2.99
N VAL A 157 7.31 -12.73 -3.77
CA VAL A 157 7.29 -13.06 -5.21
C VAL A 157 8.23 -12.17 -6.03
N SER A 158 8.62 -11.01 -5.51
CA SER A 158 9.64 -10.13 -6.08
C SER A 158 11.08 -10.50 -5.68
N GLY A 159 11.26 -11.59 -4.93
CA GLY A 159 12.59 -12.13 -4.58
C GLY A 159 13.16 -11.63 -3.25
N SER A 160 12.38 -10.96 -2.43
CA SER A 160 12.73 -10.54 -1.07
C SER A 160 11.86 -11.30 -0.04
N ASN A 161 12.16 -11.19 1.25
CA ASN A 161 11.42 -11.90 2.31
C ASN A 161 11.18 -11.00 3.53
N VAL A 162 10.44 -9.92 3.33
CA VAL A 162 10.19 -8.95 4.40
C VAL A 162 9.34 -9.51 5.54
N VAL A 163 8.60 -10.60 5.32
CA VAL A 163 7.81 -11.25 6.37
C VAL A 163 8.66 -11.74 7.55
N GLU A 164 9.93 -12.08 7.29
CA GLU A 164 10.89 -12.52 8.32
C GLU A 164 11.52 -11.34 9.08
N TYR A 165 11.16 -10.12 8.74
CA TYR A 165 11.71 -8.95 9.42
C TYR A 165 11.37 -8.97 10.90
N ARG A 166 12.41 -8.79 11.72
CA ARG A 166 12.31 -8.65 13.17
C ARG A 166 12.75 -7.23 13.54
N SER A 167 11.89 -6.54 14.27
CA SER A 167 12.19 -5.18 14.74
C SER A 167 13.46 -5.18 15.61
N PRO A 168 14.45 -4.34 15.31
CA PRO A 168 15.58 -4.13 16.18
C PRO A 168 15.21 -3.36 17.48
N ILE A 169 14.02 -2.75 17.52
CA ILE A 169 13.53 -1.96 18.65
C ILE A 169 12.86 -2.86 19.68
N SER A 170 11.89 -3.66 19.25
CA SER A 170 11.04 -4.48 20.12
C SER A 170 11.37 -5.97 20.07
N GLY A 171 12.04 -6.42 19.02
CA GLY A 171 12.21 -7.84 18.71
C GLY A 171 10.98 -8.52 18.12
N TYR A 172 9.91 -7.78 17.86
CA TYR A 172 8.68 -8.30 17.27
C TYR A 172 8.79 -8.56 15.77
N THR A 173 7.90 -9.39 15.29
CA THR A 173 7.64 -9.71 13.88
C THR A 173 6.17 -9.46 13.57
N ILE A 174 5.74 -9.64 12.31
CA ILE A 174 4.32 -9.56 11.94
C ILE A 174 3.47 -10.63 12.65
N HIS A 175 4.07 -11.72 13.11
CA HIS A 175 3.35 -12.80 13.82
C HIS A 175 3.00 -12.43 15.26
N ASP A 176 3.57 -11.34 15.78
CA ASP A 176 3.31 -10.82 17.12
C ASP A 176 2.21 -9.72 17.11
N ALA A 177 1.75 -9.29 15.91
CA ALA A 177 0.78 -8.22 15.70
C ALA A 177 -0.70 -8.64 15.81
#